data_641f8ea7bc536b031895eeddcf529960
#
_entry.id   641f8ea7bc536b031895eeddcf529960
#
_cell.length_a   1.000
_cell.length_b   1.000
_cell.length_c   1.000
_cell.angle_alpha   90.00
_cell.angle_beta   90.00
_cell.angle_gamma   90.00
#
_symmetry.space_group_name_H-M   'P 1'
#
loop_
_entity.id
_entity.type
_entity.pdbx_description
1 polymer ?
#
loop_
_entity_poly.entity_id
_entity_poly.type
_entity_poly.pdbx_seq_one_letter_code
_entity_poly.pdbx_strand_id
1 'polypeptide(L)'
;AYFKFDDSPNKTIVGHDVWIGANVIVLDGIQIGNGAVIAAGAIVTRNVEPYEIVGGVPAKTIKKRFDDETINKLLESKWWLMSPNELKSKNFSLTNLKVSRE
;
A
#
# COMPACT_ATOMS: atom_id res chain seq x y z
N ALA A 1 -6.05 13.37 -2.98
CA ALA A 1 -4.61 13.34 -3.07
C ALA A 1 -4.10 11.92 -2.90
N TYR A 2 -2.88 11.70 -3.22
CA TYR A 2 -2.21 10.43 -2.94
C TYR A 2 -1.85 10.34 -1.46
N PHE A 3 -1.46 9.16 -1.01
CA PHE A 3 -1.10 8.93 0.37
C PHE A 3 0.12 9.77 0.76
N LYS A 4 0.03 10.45 1.87
CA LYS A 4 1.14 11.20 2.47
C LYS A 4 1.36 10.73 3.89
N PHE A 5 2.61 10.54 4.27
CA PHE A 5 2.91 10.23 5.66
C PHE A 5 2.66 11.46 6.54
N ASP A 6 2.10 11.22 7.71
CA ASP A 6 1.80 12.24 8.70
C ASP A 6 2.97 12.34 9.67
N ASP A 7 3.36 13.55 10.04
CA ASP A 7 4.45 13.77 10.99
C ASP A 7 4.01 13.69 12.45
N SER A 8 2.71 13.48 12.71
CA SER A 8 2.19 13.40 14.07
C SER A 8 2.75 12.17 14.78
N PRO A 9 3.35 12.33 15.97
CA PRO A 9 3.87 11.20 16.71
C PRO A 9 2.74 10.28 17.22
N ASN A 10 3.04 9.00 17.33
CA ASN A 10 2.16 7.98 17.92
C ASN A 10 0.84 7.75 17.21
N LYS A 11 0.67 8.29 16.01
CA LYS A 11 -0.54 8.12 15.23
C LYS A 11 -0.33 7.06 14.17
N THR A 12 -1.04 5.95 14.29
CA THR A 12 -1.01 4.88 13.28
C THR A 12 -2.02 5.22 12.20
N ILE A 13 -1.56 5.24 10.97
CA ILE A 13 -2.40 5.56 9.81
C ILE A 13 -2.29 4.43 8.81
N VAL A 14 -3.44 3.97 8.34
CA VAL A 14 -3.52 2.95 7.30
C VAL A 14 -4.16 3.57 6.07
N GLY A 15 -3.49 3.49 4.95
CA GLY A 15 -3.98 4.03 3.69
C GLY A 15 -5.14 3.23 3.10
N HIS A 16 -5.43 3.49 1.83
CA HIS A 16 -6.52 2.84 1.12
C HIS A 16 -6.08 1.51 0.53
N ASP A 17 -7.01 0.56 0.47
CA ASP A 17 -6.80 -0.74 -0.17
C ASP A 17 -5.59 -1.50 0.39
N VAL A 18 -5.38 -1.42 1.68
CA VAL A 18 -4.33 -2.15 2.38
C VAL A 18 -4.87 -3.51 2.78
N TRP A 19 -4.08 -4.55 2.53
CA TRP A 19 -4.43 -5.89 2.96
C TRP A 19 -3.52 -6.33 4.11
N ILE A 20 -4.12 -6.69 5.23
CA ILE A 20 -3.40 -7.09 6.43
C ILE A 20 -3.76 -8.52 6.77
N GLY A 21 -2.78 -9.40 6.77
CA GLY A 21 -2.97 -10.80 7.11
C GLY A 21 -3.30 -11.01 8.59
N ALA A 22 -3.53 -12.25 8.98
CA ALA A 22 -3.90 -12.59 10.36
C ALA A 22 -2.73 -12.38 11.31
N ASN A 23 -3.05 -11.98 12.54
CA ASN A 23 -2.08 -11.86 13.64
C ASN A 23 -0.93 -10.90 13.39
N VAL A 24 -1.18 -9.86 12.59
CA VAL A 24 -0.21 -8.81 12.34
C VAL A 24 -0.20 -7.83 13.52
N ILE A 25 0.99 -7.43 13.93
CA ILE A 25 1.17 -6.38 14.95
C ILE A 25 1.80 -5.18 14.27
N VAL A 26 1.21 -4.01 14.44
CA VAL A 26 1.73 -2.74 13.93
C VAL A 26 2.06 -1.87 15.13
N LEU A 27 3.30 -1.44 15.25
CA LEU A 27 3.69 -0.60 16.37
C LEU A 27 3.07 0.80 16.25
N ASP A 28 2.98 1.49 17.38
CA ASP A 28 2.43 2.85 17.41
C ASP A 28 3.21 3.79 16.50
N GLY A 29 2.49 4.68 15.85
CA GLY A 29 3.11 5.71 15.00
C GLY A 29 3.50 5.24 13.61
N ILE A 30 3.27 3.99 13.29
CA ILE A 30 3.59 3.43 11.97
C ILE A 30 2.51 3.85 10.96
N GLN A 31 2.94 4.17 9.76
CA GLN A 31 2.05 4.54 8.67
C GLN A 31 2.20 3.54 7.53
N ILE A 32 1.07 3.06 7.05
CA ILE A 32 1.02 2.05 6.00
C ILE A 32 0.41 2.67 4.75
N GLY A 33 1.18 2.71 3.68
CA GLY A 33 0.79 3.36 2.45
C GLY A 33 -0.30 2.63 1.68
N ASN A 34 -0.94 3.34 0.75
CA ASN A 34 -2.00 2.79 -0.07
C ASN A 34 -1.57 1.52 -0.79
N GLY A 35 -2.45 0.53 -0.81
CA GLY A 35 -2.23 -0.70 -1.57
C GLY A 35 -1.16 -1.62 -1.00
N ALA A 36 -0.63 -1.34 0.19
CA ALA A 36 0.36 -2.21 0.82
C ALA A 36 -0.24 -3.54 1.23
N VAL A 37 0.59 -4.56 1.33
CA VAL A 37 0.21 -5.89 1.80
C VAL A 37 1.12 -6.27 2.96
N ILE A 38 0.51 -6.65 4.08
CA ILE A 38 1.23 -7.09 5.27
C ILE A 38 0.96 -8.59 5.43
N ALA A 39 2.00 -9.40 5.31
CA ALA A 39 1.86 -10.84 5.42
C ALA A 39 1.46 -11.26 6.85
N ALA A 40 0.75 -12.37 6.94
CA ALA A 40 0.30 -12.90 8.24
C ALA A 40 1.46 -13.08 9.21
N GLY A 41 1.24 -12.74 10.47
CA GLY A 41 2.21 -12.89 11.54
C GLY A 41 3.33 -11.87 11.57
N ALA A 42 3.31 -10.88 10.69
CA ALA A 42 4.35 -9.85 10.63
C ALA A 42 4.26 -8.90 11.83
N ILE A 43 5.42 -8.40 12.25
CA ILE A 43 5.48 -7.31 13.22
C ILE A 43 6.09 -6.11 12.51
N VAL A 44 5.24 -5.11 12.25
CA VAL A 44 5.61 -3.93 11.47
C VAL A 44 6.21 -2.88 12.40
N THR A 45 7.49 -2.59 12.21
CA THR A 45 8.26 -1.70 13.08
C THR A 45 8.66 -0.40 12.39
N ARG A 46 8.36 -0.25 11.09
CA ARG A 46 8.64 0.95 10.31
C ARG A 46 7.50 1.24 9.37
N ASN A 47 7.47 2.45 8.85
CA ASN A 47 6.49 2.82 7.83
C ASN A 47 6.60 1.90 6.61
N VAL A 48 5.45 1.59 6.02
CA VAL A 48 5.35 0.75 4.83
C VAL A 48 4.97 1.63 3.66
N GLU A 49 5.78 1.58 2.62
CA GLU A 49 5.55 2.37 1.42
C GLU A 49 4.31 1.89 0.65
N PRO A 50 3.71 2.79 -0.15
CA PRO A 50 2.58 2.37 -0.98
C PRO A 50 2.95 1.18 -1.88
N TYR A 51 2.03 0.23 -1.98
CA TYR A 51 2.14 -0.97 -2.82
C TYR A 51 3.32 -1.88 -2.45
N GLU A 52 3.88 -1.70 -1.28
CA GLU A 52 4.92 -2.57 -0.76
C GLU A 52 4.31 -3.82 -0.14
N ILE A 53 4.95 -4.97 -0.34
CA ILE A 53 4.59 -6.21 0.33
C ILE A 53 5.65 -6.48 1.38
N VAL A 54 5.24 -6.54 2.64
CA VAL A 54 6.16 -6.76 3.75
C VAL A 54 5.75 -8.00 4.54
N GLY A 55 6.72 -8.61 5.21
CA GLY A 55 6.45 -9.76 6.07
C GLY A 55 7.63 -10.05 6.99
N GLY A 56 7.37 -10.89 7.98
CA GLY A 56 8.38 -11.34 8.92
C GLY A 56 8.41 -10.55 10.22
N VAL A 57 9.37 -10.91 11.09
CA VAL A 57 9.58 -10.33 12.41
C VAL A 57 11.06 -9.98 12.56
N PRO A 58 11.47 -8.70 12.54
CA PRO A 58 10.65 -7.55 12.13
C PRO A 58 10.29 -7.61 10.65
N ALA A 59 9.17 -6.99 10.28
CA ALA A 59 8.72 -7.02 8.90
C ALA A 59 9.70 -6.29 7.98
N LYS A 60 9.98 -6.92 6.86
CA LYS A 60 10.87 -6.38 5.83
C LYS A 60 10.20 -6.50 4.47
N THR A 61 10.65 -5.69 3.52
CA THR A 61 10.13 -5.73 2.17
C THR A 61 10.38 -7.09 1.54
N ILE A 62 9.31 -7.72 1.07
CA ILE A 62 9.39 -8.92 0.25
C ILE A 62 9.55 -8.50 -1.20
N LYS A 63 8.66 -7.62 -1.68
CA LYS A 63 8.74 -6.99 -2.99
C LYS A 63 7.71 -5.88 -3.06
N LYS A 64 7.69 -5.14 -4.15
CA LYS A 64 6.62 -4.19 -4.46
C LYS A 64 5.61 -4.87 -5.38
N ARG A 65 4.32 -4.49 -5.25
CA ARG A 65 3.26 -5.08 -6.09
C ARG A 65 3.42 -4.73 -7.56
N PHE A 66 3.97 -3.54 -7.83
CA PHE A 66 4.13 -3.00 -9.18
C PHE A 66 5.50 -2.35 -9.29
N ASP A 67 5.94 -2.06 -10.51
CA ASP A 67 7.16 -1.27 -10.70
C ASP A 67 6.94 0.19 -10.25
N ASP A 68 8.03 0.92 -10.08
CA ASP A 68 7.96 2.28 -9.55
C ASP A 68 7.17 3.22 -10.45
N GLU A 69 7.28 3.07 -11.75
CA GLU A 69 6.53 3.90 -12.70
C GLU A 69 5.02 3.67 -12.55
N THR A 70 4.61 2.42 -12.44
CA THR A 70 3.21 2.05 -12.24
C THR A 70 2.69 2.56 -10.90
N ILE A 71 3.48 2.42 -9.85
CA ILE A 71 3.11 2.92 -8.53
C ILE A 71 2.87 4.43 -8.58
N ASN A 72 3.77 5.18 -9.23
CA ASN A 72 3.61 6.63 -9.35
C ASN A 72 2.34 7.01 -10.12
N LYS A 73 2.04 6.28 -11.18
CA LYS A 73 0.81 6.51 -11.95
C LYS A 73 -0.44 6.23 -11.11
N LEU A 74 -0.42 5.15 -10.31
CA LEU A 74 -1.54 4.82 -9.44
C LEU A 74 -1.75 5.91 -8.39
N LEU A 75 -0.69 6.38 -7.75
CA LEU A 75 -0.80 7.43 -6.73
C LEU A 75 -1.31 8.74 -7.34
N GLU A 76 -0.84 9.10 -8.52
CA GLU A 76 -1.29 10.30 -9.22
C GLU A 76 -2.75 10.21 -9.64
N SER A 77 -3.22 9.03 -10.02
CA SER A 77 -4.59 8.84 -10.48
C SER A 77 -5.62 8.98 -9.39
N LYS A 78 -5.24 8.75 -8.13
CA LYS A 78 -6.16 8.75 -6.97
C LYS A 78 -7.36 7.84 -7.22
N TRP A 79 -7.10 6.67 -7.79
CA TRP A 79 -8.15 5.73 -8.23
C TRP A 79 -9.12 5.35 -7.11
N TRP A 80 -8.66 5.35 -5.86
CA TRP A 80 -9.50 5.03 -4.70
C TRP A 80 -10.59 6.06 -4.47
N LEU A 81 -10.49 7.24 -5.09
CA LEU A 81 -11.52 8.28 -5.04
C LEU A 81 -12.48 8.21 -6.22
N MET A 82 -12.23 7.33 -7.17
CA MET A 82 -13.04 7.20 -8.37
C MET A 82 -14.23 6.27 -8.14
N SER A 83 -15.38 6.60 -8.74
CA SER A 83 -16.52 5.69 -8.78
C SER A 83 -16.24 4.54 -9.75
N PRO A 84 -16.98 3.43 -9.66
CA PRO A 84 -16.82 2.35 -10.63
C PRO A 84 -16.98 2.81 -12.08
N ASN A 85 -17.89 3.74 -12.33
CA ASN A 85 -18.10 4.27 -13.68
C ASN A 85 -16.91 5.09 -14.17
N GLU A 86 -16.31 5.89 -13.28
CA GLU A 86 -15.13 6.66 -13.63
C GLU A 86 -13.95 5.75 -13.95
N LEU A 87 -13.75 4.70 -13.17
CA LEU A 87 -12.70 3.73 -13.43
C LEU A 87 -12.88 3.08 -14.79
N LYS A 88 -14.11 2.72 -15.13
CA LYS A 88 -14.44 2.10 -16.41
C LYS A 88 -14.24 3.06 -17.57
N SER A 89 -14.72 4.30 -17.43
CA SER A 89 -14.64 5.28 -18.51
C SER A 89 -13.21 5.69 -18.83
N LYS A 90 -12.32 5.64 -17.85
CA LYS A 90 -10.90 5.93 -18.04
C LYS A 90 -10.11 4.69 -18.45
N ASN A 91 -10.80 3.60 -18.70
CA ASN A 91 -10.18 2.33 -19.06
C ASN A 91 -9.13 1.90 -18.01
N PHE A 92 -9.41 2.20 -16.76
CA PHE A 92 -8.51 1.91 -15.66
C PHE A 92 -8.80 0.50 -15.14
N SER A 93 -7.76 -0.34 -15.12
CA SER A 93 -7.89 -1.70 -14.62
C SER A 93 -6.58 -2.14 -13.98
N LEU A 94 -6.68 -2.68 -12.77
CA LEU A 94 -5.51 -3.23 -12.08
C LEU A 94 -4.95 -4.46 -12.80
N THR A 95 -5.78 -5.17 -13.57
CA THR A 95 -5.33 -6.34 -14.31
C THR A 95 -4.45 -5.97 -15.51
N ASN A 96 -4.53 -4.73 -15.98
CA ASN A 96 -3.72 -4.24 -17.08
C ASN A 96 -2.40 -3.65 -16.62
N LEU A 97 -2.17 -3.59 -15.32
CA LEU A 97 -0.94 -3.03 -14.77
C LEU A 97 0.14 -4.09 -14.69
N LYS A 98 1.37 -3.64 -14.89
CA LYS A 98 2.52 -4.53 -14.86
C LYS A 98 2.91 -4.85 -13.42
N VAL A 99 2.80 -6.11 -13.05
CA VAL A 99 3.18 -6.56 -11.71
C VAL A 99 4.69 -6.77 -11.64
N SER A 100 5.30 -6.30 -10.55
CA SER A 100 6.72 -6.49 -10.29
C SER A 100 7.06 -7.97 -10.16
N ARG A 101 8.18 -8.40 -10.74
CA ARG A 101 8.66 -9.78 -10.66
C ARG A 101 10.00 -9.81 -9.93
N GLU A 102 10.14 -10.79 -9.08
CA GLU A 102 11.40 -11.08 -8.41
C GLU A 102 12.34 -11.87 -9.32
#